data_9474d9e71c8c8178a1b7967a5e71977a
#
_entry.id   9474d9e71c8c8178a1b7967a5e71977a
#
_cell.length_a   1.000
_cell.length_b   1.000
_cell.length_c   1.000
_cell.angle_alpha   90.00
_cell.angle_beta   90.00
_cell.angle_gamma   90.00
#
_symmetry.space_group_name_H-M   'P 1'
#
loop_
_entity.id
_entity.type
_entity.pdbx_description
1 polymer ?
#
loop_
_entity_poly.entity_id
_entity_poly.type
_entity_poly.pdbx_seq_one_letter_code
_entity_poly.pdbx_strand_id
1 'polypeptide(L)'
;FEPFAQEDAENRSSYRGTGLGMSIVKNLISKMKGSITLHTVKGEGTTFIITLPVKLDTVCIEKEDTEEVTIEGMRILLVEDNKLNLEVAQYILEDAGGKVSVAKNGLEALECFKQSSENYFDAVLMDVMMSVMDGLTATQEIRKLKRKDAKTVPIIAITANVFNEDVIAAKKAGMNEYIAKPLDFDKLIHTLAKNFSKKKEF
;
A
#
# COMPACT_ATOMS: atom_id res chain seq x y z
N PHE A 1 17.18 20.03 -20.75
CA PHE A 1 16.99 18.55 -20.67
C PHE A 1 18.21 17.77 -21.19
N GLU A 2 19.35 18.39 -21.34
CA GLU A 2 20.60 17.69 -21.71
C GLU A 2 21.17 16.93 -20.52
N PRO A 3 21.70 15.72 -20.72
CA PRO A 3 22.32 14.96 -19.62
C PRO A 3 23.50 15.77 -19.04
N PHE A 4 23.62 15.73 -17.71
CA PHE A 4 24.64 16.42 -16.93
C PHE A 4 24.60 17.96 -16.96
N ALA A 5 23.60 18.57 -17.59
CA ALA A 5 23.39 20.01 -17.54
C ALA A 5 22.99 20.45 -16.14
N GLN A 6 23.72 21.42 -15.59
CA GLN A 6 23.42 22.06 -14.31
C GLN A 6 23.54 23.57 -14.52
N GLU A 7 22.68 24.34 -13.83
CA GLU A 7 22.79 25.78 -13.81
C GLU A 7 24.05 26.20 -13.01
N ASP A 8 24.75 27.26 -13.44
CA ASP A 8 26.06 27.64 -12.93
C ASP A 8 26.14 27.79 -11.40
N ALA A 9 27.28 27.34 -10.89
CA ALA A 9 27.60 27.05 -9.50
C ALA A 9 27.92 28.30 -8.64
N GLU A 10 27.21 29.42 -8.73
CA GLU A 10 27.42 30.56 -7.84
C GLU A 10 26.66 30.48 -6.50
N ASN A 11 25.68 29.60 -6.37
CA ASN A 11 25.02 29.34 -5.08
C ASN A 11 25.24 27.86 -4.67
N ARG A 12 26.32 27.61 -3.95
CA ARG A 12 26.64 26.32 -3.32
C ARG A 12 25.64 25.99 -2.22
N SER A 13 24.46 25.45 -2.56
CA SER A 13 23.69 24.66 -1.62
C SER A 13 24.23 23.22 -1.61
N SER A 14 24.24 22.57 -0.47
CA SER A 14 24.87 21.28 -0.18
C SER A 14 24.28 20.05 -0.89
N TYR A 15 23.36 20.23 -1.83
CA TYR A 15 22.73 19.13 -2.59
C TYR A 15 23.19 19.16 -4.05
N ARG A 16 24.25 18.41 -4.32
CA ARG A 16 24.78 18.22 -5.68
C ARG A 16 23.98 17.11 -6.37
N GLY A 17 22.97 17.47 -7.16
CA GLY A 17 22.28 16.53 -8.05
C GLY A 17 23.21 16.09 -9.21
N THR A 18 22.98 14.91 -9.77
CA THR A 18 23.79 14.38 -10.90
C THR A 18 23.47 15.04 -12.24
N GLY A 19 22.44 15.88 -12.36
CA GLY A 19 21.97 16.46 -13.62
C GLY A 19 21.32 15.42 -14.56
N LEU A 20 21.07 14.21 -14.10
CA LEU A 20 20.50 13.12 -14.92
C LEU A 20 18.96 13.05 -14.83
N GLY A 21 18.36 13.56 -13.76
CA GLY A 21 16.92 13.37 -13.51
C GLY A 21 16.04 13.85 -14.66
N MET A 22 16.26 15.05 -15.16
CA MET A 22 15.44 15.63 -16.24
C MET A 22 15.64 14.95 -17.60
N SER A 23 16.82 14.45 -17.89
CA SER A 23 17.10 13.68 -19.11
C SER A 23 16.41 12.31 -19.07
N ILE A 24 16.35 11.66 -17.91
CA ILE A 24 15.62 10.40 -17.69
C ILE A 24 14.12 10.64 -17.91
N VAL A 25 13.56 11.69 -17.30
CA VAL A 25 12.13 12.06 -17.45
C VAL A 25 11.79 12.29 -18.92
N LYS A 26 12.61 13.08 -19.65
CA LYS A 26 12.40 13.34 -21.08
C LYS A 26 12.44 12.05 -21.90
N ASN A 27 13.38 11.15 -21.63
CA ASN A 27 13.48 9.86 -22.30
C ASN A 27 12.27 8.96 -22.04
N LEU A 28 11.77 8.91 -20.81
CA LEU A 28 10.55 8.14 -20.46
C LEU A 28 9.34 8.67 -21.20
N ILE A 29 9.11 9.99 -21.17
CA ILE A 29 8.00 10.65 -21.86
C ILE A 29 8.08 10.39 -23.38
N SER A 30 9.27 10.48 -23.98
CA SER A 30 9.48 10.18 -25.39
C SER A 30 9.18 8.73 -25.75
N LYS A 31 9.58 7.76 -24.89
CA LYS A 31 9.21 6.34 -25.07
C LYS A 31 7.71 6.11 -24.99
N MET A 32 7.01 6.91 -24.18
CA MET A 32 5.54 6.90 -24.11
C MET A 32 4.88 7.69 -25.26
N LYS A 33 5.65 8.16 -26.25
CA LYS A 33 5.19 8.99 -27.38
C LYS A 33 4.55 10.31 -26.95
N GLY A 34 4.95 10.83 -25.79
CA GLY A 34 4.52 12.10 -25.24
C GLY A 34 5.49 13.25 -25.50
N SER A 35 5.16 14.41 -24.97
CA SER A 35 5.99 15.61 -25.00
C SER A 35 6.09 16.26 -23.62
N ILE A 36 7.20 16.97 -23.37
CA ILE A 36 7.40 17.79 -22.18
C ILE A 36 7.88 19.17 -22.59
N THR A 37 7.27 20.21 -22.04
CA THR A 37 7.67 21.59 -22.17
C THR A 37 7.93 22.19 -20.79
N LEU A 38 8.84 23.19 -20.76
CA LEU A 38 9.26 23.86 -19.54
C LEU A 38 9.09 25.37 -19.74
N HIS A 39 8.42 26.00 -18.77
CA HIS A 39 8.37 27.45 -18.63
C HIS A 39 8.94 27.81 -17.27
N THR A 40 9.95 28.67 -17.24
CA THR A 40 10.58 29.10 -15.98
C THR A 40 10.86 30.60 -16.02
N VAL A 41 10.58 31.27 -14.90
CA VAL A 41 10.90 32.68 -14.66
C VAL A 41 11.64 32.75 -13.33
N LYS A 42 12.83 33.32 -13.37
CA LYS A 42 13.69 33.45 -12.17
C LYS A 42 12.99 34.28 -11.08
N GLY A 43 12.81 33.68 -9.91
CA GLY A 43 12.12 34.29 -8.77
C GLY A 43 10.60 34.06 -8.73
N GLU A 44 9.98 33.56 -9.81
CA GLU A 44 8.53 33.28 -9.87
C GLU A 44 8.24 31.77 -9.81
N GLY A 45 9.15 30.95 -10.35
CA GLY A 45 9.00 29.50 -10.31
C GLY A 45 9.16 28.82 -11.67
N THR A 46 8.86 27.51 -11.69
CA THR A 46 9.00 26.65 -12.86
C THR A 46 7.73 25.82 -13.07
N THR A 47 7.23 25.81 -14.31
CA THR A 47 6.06 25.01 -14.72
C THR A 47 6.51 23.98 -15.74
N PHE A 48 6.19 22.71 -15.49
CA PHE A 48 6.34 21.61 -16.44
C PHE A 48 4.98 21.24 -17.02
N ILE A 49 4.88 21.15 -18.33
CA ILE A 49 3.69 20.67 -19.03
C ILE A 49 4.06 19.35 -19.71
N ILE A 50 3.40 18.26 -19.30
CA ILE A 50 3.60 16.93 -19.86
C ILE A 50 2.32 16.52 -20.58
N THR A 51 2.46 16.11 -21.85
CA THR A 51 1.36 15.60 -22.66
C THR A 51 1.67 14.15 -23.03
N LEU A 52 0.77 13.23 -22.69
CA LEU A 52 0.90 11.81 -22.99
C LEU A 52 -0.31 11.32 -23.81
N PRO A 53 -0.12 10.56 -24.90
CA PRO A 53 -1.21 9.86 -25.55
C PRO A 53 -1.66 8.70 -24.69
N VAL A 54 -2.94 8.71 -24.27
CA VAL A 54 -3.55 7.61 -23.55
C VAL A 54 -4.66 7.00 -24.39
N LYS A 55 -4.80 5.68 -24.35
CA LYS A 55 -5.98 5.02 -24.90
C LYS A 55 -7.07 5.07 -23.82
N LEU A 56 -8.25 5.53 -24.21
CA LEU A 56 -9.41 5.36 -23.35
C LEU A 56 -9.70 3.87 -23.26
N ASP A 57 -9.74 3.35 -22.06
CA ASP A 57 -10.29 2.03 -21.81
C ASP A 57 -11.79 2.12 -21.95
N THR A 58 -12.29 1.61 -23.08
CA THR A 58 -13.73 1.56 -23.38
C THR A 58 -14.38 0.30 -22.79
N VAL A 59 -13.63 -0.50 -22.04
CA VAL A 59 -14.25 -1.49 -21.20
C VAL A 59 -15.04 -0.71 -20.16
N CYS A 60 -16.33 -0.51 -20.43
CA CYS A 60 -17.28 -0.21 -19.39
C CYS A 60 -17.02 -1.28 -18.33
N ILE A 61 -16.45 -0.90 -17.20
CA ILE A 61 -16.66 -1.67 -16.00
C ILE A 61 -18.18 -1.63 -15.88
N GLU A 62 -18.86 -2.69 -16.36
CA GLU A 62 -20.19 -2.95 -15.88
C GLU A 62 -20.01 -2.85 -14.37
N LYS A 63 -20.60 -1.83 -13.78
CA LYS A 63 -20.80 -1.83 -12.35
C LYS A 63 -21.63 -3.08 -12.17
N GLU A 64 -20.95 -4.23 -11.86
CA GLU A 64 -21.63 -5.28 -11.15
C GLU A 64 -22.44 -4.54 -10.11
N ASP A 65 -23.74 -4.80 -10.01
CA ASP A 65 -24.59 -4.29 -8.94
C ASP A 65 -23.85 -4.58 -7.64
N THR A 66 -23.05 -3.62 -7.23
CA THR A 66 -22.30 -3.71 -5.99
C THR A 66 -23.34 -3.55 -4.91
N GLU A 67 -23.79 -4.68 -4.35
CA GLU A 67 -24.17 -4.68 -2.94
C GLU A 67 -23.17 -3.77 -2.26
N GLU A 68 -23.64 -2.76 -1.54
CA GLU A 68 -22.75 -1.79 -0.90
C GLU A 68 -21.72 -2.56 -0.09
N VAL A 69 -20.51 -2.64 -0.66
CA VAL A 69 -19.40 -3.39 -0.09
C VAL A 69 -18.92 -2.60 1.13
N THR A 70 -19.47 -2.90 2.28
CA THR A 70 -19.18 -2.19 3.53
C THR A 70 -18.30 -3.03 4.44
N ILE A 71 -17.40 -2.36 5.15
CA ILE A 71 -16.62 -2.93 6.26
C ILE A 71 -17.14 -2.47 7.63
N GLU A 72 -18.40 -1.99 7.66
CA GLU A 72 -19.04 -1.47 8.86
C GLU A 72 -18.95 -2.43 10.04
N GLY A 73 -18.37 -1.96 11.13
CA GLY A 73 -18.15 -2.70 12.36
C GLY A 73 -17.07 -3.78 12.31
N MET A 74 -16.38 -3.96 11.17
CA MET A 74 -15.28 -4.92 11.01
C MET A 74 -14.10 -4.55 11.91
N ARG A 75 -13.60 -5.49 12.71
CA ARG A 75 -12.45 -5.28 13.61
C ARG A 75 -11.16 -5.67 12.91
N ILE A 76 -10.36 -4.68 12.59
CA ILE A 76 -9.17 -4.81 11.76
C ILE A 76 -7.93 -4.54 12.63
N LEU A 77 -6.93 -5.42 12.56
CA LEU A 77 -5.59 -5.16 13.08
C LEU A 77 -4.73 -4.64 11.92
N LEU A 78 -4.39 -3.36 11.97
CA LEU A 78 -3.53 -2.69 10.99
C LEU A 78 -2.10 -2.63 11.50
N VAL A 79 -1.16 -3.17 10.72
CA VAL A 79 0.26 -3.27 11.08
C VAL A 79 1.12 -2.58 10.03
N GLU A 80 1.75 -1.48 10.40
CA GLU A 80 2.60 -0.66 9.51
C GLU A 80 3.59 0.13 10.38
N ASP A 81 4.88 0.14 10.04
CA ASP A 81 5.92 0.83 10.82
C ASP A 81 6.10 2.30 10.43
N ASN A 82 5.68 2.70 9.25
CA ASN A 82 5.66 4.09 8.85
C ASN A 82 4.45 4.81 9.43
N LYS A 83 4.71 5.76 10.33
CA LYS A 83 3.67 6.51 11.05
C LYS A 83 2.65 7.19 10.12
N LEU A 84 3.11 7.81 9.02
CA LEU A 84 2.22 8.51 8.09
C LEU A 84 1.30 7.53 7.35
N ASN A 85 1.86 6.41 6.86
CA ASN A 85 1.07 5.37 6.20
C ASN A 85 0.03 4.78 7.15
N LEU A 86 0.43 4.53 8.41
CA LEU A 86 -0.44 4.02 9.45
C LEU A 86 -1.63 4.97 9.70
N GLU A 87 -1.35 6.26 9.92
CA GLU A 87 -2.38 7.27 10.18
C GLU A 87 -3.36 7.43 9.00
N VAL A 88 -2.84 7.45 7.76
CA VAL A 88 -3.67 7.56 6.55
C VAL A 88 -4.55 6.33 6.37
N ALA A 89 -3.97 5.13 6.49
CA ALA A 89 -4.72 3.89 6.34
C ALA A 89 -5.77 3.71 7.46
N GLN A 90 -5.42 4.04 8.70
CA GLN A 90 -6.35 4.03 9.82
C GLN A 90 -7.54 4.94 9.56
N TYR A 91 -7.28 6.20 9.20
CA TYR A 91 -8.32 7.18 8.92
C TYR A 91 -9.31 6.69 7.86
N ILE A 92 -8.80 6.16 6.73
CA ILE A 92 -9.66 5.71 5.63
C ILE A 92 -10.48 4.48 6.00
N LEU A 93 -9.88 3.52 6.75
CA LEU A 93 -10.59 2.33 7.20
C LEU A 93 -11.67 2.67 8.23
N GLU A 94 -11.42 3.63 9.13
CA GLU A 94 -12.39 4.11 10.12
C GLU A 94 -13.51 4.91 9.46
N ASP A 95 -13.20 5.76 8.45
CA ASP A 95 -14.19 6.50 7.65
C ASP A 95 -15.12 5.54 6.88
N ALA A 96 -14.60 4.38 6.44
CA ALA A 96 -15.39 3.31 5.81
C ALA A 96 -16.16 2.43 6.83
N GLY A 97 -16.18 2.80 8.11
CA GLY A 97 -16.94 2.13 9.18
C GLY A 97 -16.20 1.00 9.91
N GLY A 98 -14.93 0.76 9.61
CA GLY A 98 -14.09 -0.23 10.29
C GLY A 98 -13.70 0.19 11.72
N LYS A 99 -13.44 -0.78 12.59
CA LYS A 99 -12.86 -0.60 13.92
C LYS A 99 -11.41 -1.02 13.89
N VAL A 100 -10.49 -0.05 13.91
CA VAL A 100 -9.06 -0.31 13.67
C VAL A 100 -8.29 -0.34 14.98
N SER A 101 -7.54 -1.43 15.17
CA SER A 101 -6.47 -1.52 16.17
C SER A 101 -5.14 -1.45 15.44
N VAL A 102 -4.18 -0.69 15.97
CA VAL A 102 -2.91 -0.46 15.29
C VAL A 102 -1.73 -1.14 15.99
N ALA A 103 -0.76 -1.60 15.21
CA ALA A 103 0.54 -2.06 15.67
C ALA A 103 1.63 -1.50 14.73
N LYS A 104 2.80 -1.16 15.29
CA LYS A 104 3.89 -0.50 14.55
C LYS A 104 4.97 -1.45 14.05
N ASN A 105 4.85 -2.73 14.34
CA ASN A 105 5.77 -3.79 13.92
C ASN A 105 5.11 -5.16 14.16
N GLY A 106 5.74 -6.21 13.65
CA GLY A 106 5.21 -7.56 13.78
C GLY A 106 5.16 -8.09 15.21
N LEU A 107 6.04 -7.63 16.10
CA LEU A 107 6.02 -8.04 17.51
C LEU A 107 4.81 -7.46 18.24
N GLU A 108 4.54 -6.17 18.07
CA GLU A 108 3.34 -5.53 18.60
C GLU A 108 2.05 -6.18 18.08
N ALA A 109 2.03 -6.53 16.77
CA ALA A 109 0.91 -7.23 16.16
C ALA A 109 0.67 -8.60 16.81
N LEU A 110 1.72 -9.39 17.02
CA LEU A 110 1.64 -10.68 17.69
C LEU A 110 1.12 -10.55 19.12
N GLU A 111 1.63 -9.58 19.89
CA GLU A 111 1.20 -9.34 21.27
C GLU A 111 -0.27 -8.86 21.32
N CYS A 112 -0.65 -7.93 20.44
CA CYS A 112 -2.03 -7.47 20.32
C CYS A 112 -2.98 -8.63 19.99
N PHE A 113 -2.60 -9.50 19.05
CA PHE A 113 -3.38 -10.68 18.71
C PHE A 113 -3.47 -11.69 19.86
N LYS A 114 -2.38 -11.94 20.60
CA LYS A 114 -2.37 -12.82 21.77
C LYS A 114 -3.28 -12.33 22.90
N GLN A 115 -3.27 -11.02 23.15
CA GLN A 115 -4.04 -10.41 24.25
C GLN A 115 -5.53 -10.26 23.92
N SER A 116 -5.90 -10.28 22.64
CA SER A 116 -7.29 -10.21 22.20
C SER A 116 -8.05 -11.50 22.56
N SER A 117 -9.37 -11.38 22.78
CA SER A 117 -10.23 -12.56 22.86
C SER A 117 -10.26 -13.35 21.56
N GLU A 118 -10.56 -14.63 21.63
CA GLU A 118 -10.68 -15.47 20.43
C GLU A 118 -11.77 -14.92 19.50
N ASN A 119 -11.52 -14.88 18.20
CA ASN A 119 -12.37 -14.28 17.16
C ASN A 119 -12.61 -12.77 17.32
N TYR A 120 -11.73 -12.05 18.04
CA TYR A 120 -11.85 -10.60 18.14
C TYR A 120 -11.58 -9.91 16.81
N PHE A 121 -10.49 -10.26 16.11
CA PHE A 121 -10.17 -9.67 14.81
C PHE A 121 -10.86 -10.39 13.66
N ASP A 122 -11.42 -9.60 12.76
CA ASP A 122 -12.07 -10.09 11.54
C ASP A 122 -11.08 -10.16 10.38
N ALA A 123 -10.06 -9.30 10.37
CA ALA A 123 -8.91 -9.35 9.46
C ALA A 123 -7.66 -8.71 10.08
N VAL A 124 -6.50 -9.05 9.52
CA VAL A 124 -5.20 -8.42 9.80
C VAL A 124 -4.65 -7.87 8.49
N LEU A 125 -4.33 -6.58 8.47
CA LEU A 125 -3.58 -5.92 7.41
C LEU A 125 -2.12 -5.83 7.85
N MET A 126 -1.23 -6.50 7.16
CA MET A 126 0.15 -6.71 7.62
C MET A 126 1.14 -6.20 6.57
N ASP A 127 1.87 -5.13 6.88
CA ASP A 127 3.04 -4.78 6.08
C ASP A 127 4.06 -5.92 6.13
N VAL A 128 4.59 -6.27 4.98
CA VAL A 128 5.60 -7.33 4.87
C VAL A 128 6.95 -6.83 5.37
N MET A 129 7.33 -5.58 5.04
CA MET A 129 8.65 -5.02 5.31
C MET A 129 8.60 -4.06 6.49
N MET A 130 8.93 -4.57 7.67
CA MET A 130 8.97 -3.77 8.90
C MET A 130 10.24 -4.04 9.70
N SER A 131 10.63 -3.06 10.51
CA SER A 131 11.68 -3.18 11.52
C SER A 131 11.22 -4.05 12.71
N VAL A 132 12.15 -4.49 13.55
CA VAL A 132 11.95 -5.30 14.76
C VAL A 132 11.49 -6.73 14.44
N MET A 133 10.32 -6.91 13.85
CA MET A 133 9.79 -8.17 13.33
C MET A 133 9.04 -7.88 12.03
N ASP A 134 9.43 -8.53 10.96
CA ASP A 134 8.77 -8.43 9.66
C ASP A 134 7.40 -9.12 9.64
N GLY A 135 6.58 -8.81 8.64
CA GLY A 135 5.21 -9.32 8.55
C GLY A 135 5.13 -10.82 8.27
N LEU A 136 6.12 -11.41 7.57
CA LEU A 136 6.15 -12.85 7.30
C LEU A 136 6.36 -13.62 8.59
N THR A 137 7.37 -13.21 9.37
CA THR A 137 7.68 -13.78 10.68
C THR A 137 6.50 -13.62 11.64
N ALA A 138 5.91 -12.41 11.72
CA ALA A 138 4.74 -12.16 12.56
C ALA A 138 3.56 -13.07 12.20
N THR A 139 3.30 -13.23 10.90
CA THR A 139 2.24 -14.12 10.40
C THR A 139 2.48 -15.57 10.82
N GLN A 140 3.71 -16.07 10.65
CA GLN A 140 4.06 -17.43 11.07
C GLN A 140 3.85 -17.64 12.57
N GLU A 141 4.27 -16.68 13.40
CA GLU A 141 4.07 -16.75 14.86
C GLU A 141 2.59 -16.69 15.26
N ILE A 142 1.80 -15.82 14.62
CA ILE A 142 0.33 -15.79 14.80
C ILE A 142 -0.26 -17.17 14.45
N ARG A 143 0.11 -17.75 13.30
CA ARG A 143 -0.40 -19.06 12.84
C ARG A 143 -0.02 -20.24 13.76
N LYS A 144 1.04 -20.12 14.56
CA LYS A 144 1.47 -21.13 15.56
C LYS A 144 0.69 -21.06 16.87
N LEU A 145 -0.05 -19.99 17.16
CA LEU A 145 -0.81 -19.86 18.39
C LEU A 145 -1.84 -20.99 18.56
N LYS A 146 -2.03 -21.44 19.81
CA LYS A 146 -2.98 -22.50 20.17
C LYS A 146 -4.41 -21.95 20.32
N ARG A 147 -4.89 -21.24 19.29
CA ARG A 147 -6.28 -20.73 19.23
C ARG A 147 -6.82 -20.94 17.81
N LYS A 148 -8.13 -21.18 17.72
CA LYS A 148 -8.76 -21.57 16.45
C LYS A 148 -8.68 -20.45 15.41
N ASP A 149 -8.98 -19.24 15.82
CA ASP A 149 -8.98 -18.05 14.95
C ASP A 149 -7.59 -17.70 14.41
N ALA A 150 -6.51 -18.05 15.12
CA ALA A 150 -5.15 -17.87 14.61
C ALA A 150 -4.87 -18.64 13.31
N LYS A 151 -5.64 -19.70 13.05
CA LYS A 151 -5.52 -20.50 11.80
C LYS A 151 -6.38 -19.94 10.67
N THR A 152 -7.47 -19.23 11.02
CA THR A 152 -8.53 -18.88 10.07
C THR A 152 -8.67 -17.40 9.81
N VAL A 153 -8.19 -16.51 10.70
CA VAL A 153 -8.26 -15.07 10.49
C VAL A 153 -7.59 -14.69 9.17
N PRO A 154 -8.26 -13.95 8.27
CA PRO A 154 -7.64 -13.45 7.06
C PRO A 154 -6.47 -12.53 7.41
N ILE A 155 -5.28 -12.84 6.88
CA ILE A 155 -4.10 -11.96 6.95
C ILE A 155 -3.79 -11.53 5.53
N ILE A 156 -3.90 -10.22 5.29
CA ILE A 156 -3.70 -9.58 3.99
C ILE A 156 -2.35 -8.88 4.02
N ALA A 157 -1.44 -9.30 3.16
CA ALA A 157 -0.13 -8.69 3.02
C ALA A 157 -0.24 -7.31 2.35
N ILE A 158 0.45 -6.31 2.89
CA ILE A 158 0.70 -5.04 2.23
C ILE A 158 2.17 -5.05 1.81
N THR A 159 2.47 -4.92 0.52
CA THR A 159 3.84 -5.07 0.02
C THR A 159 4.18 -4.03 -1.05
N ALA A 160 5.41 -3.53 -1.04
CA ALA A 160 5.94 -2.68 -2.11
C ALA A 160 6.17 -3.46 -3.42
N ASN A 161 6.21 -4.77 -3.35
CA ASN A 161 6.61 -5.62 -4.46
C ASN A 161 5.64 -6.81 -4.63
N VAL A 162 5.05 -6.94 -5.80
CA VAL A 162 4.12 -8.04 -6.15
C VAL A 162 4.75 -9.06 -7.08
N PHE A 163 6.09 -9.18 -7.07
CA PHE A 163 6.75 -10.22 -7.85
C PHE A 163 6.48 -11.62 -7.27
N ASN A 164 6.53 -12.62 -8.14
CA ASN A 164 6.17 -13.99 -7.81
C ASN A 164 6.86 -14.55 -6.54
N GLU A 165 8.09 -14.13 -6.24
CA GLU A 165 8.85 -14.61 -5.07
C GLU A 165 8.24 -14.12 -3.75
N ASP A 166 7.87 -12.84 -3.66
CA ASP A 166 7.28 -12.24 -2.45
C ASP A 166 5.87 -12.78 -2.18
N VAL A 167 5.09 -12.97 -3.24
CA VAL A 167 3.76 -13.59 -3.17
C VAL A 167 3.87 -15.05 -2.68
N ILE A 168 4.85 -15.80 -3.17
CA ILE A 168 5.10 -17.18 -2.73
C ILE A 168 5.53 -17.20 -1.26
N ALA A 169 6.39 -16.27 -0.82
CA ALA A 169 6.83 -16.17 0.56
C ALA A 169 5.67 -15.83 1.50
N ALA A 170 4.81 -14.86 1.14
CA ALA A 170 3.63 -14.49 1.89
C ALA A 170 2.65 -15.67 2.05
N LYS A 171 2.36 -16.39 0.97
CA LYS A 171 1.52 -17.59 1.02
C LYS A 171 2.12 -18.70 1.89
N LYS A 172 3.43 -18.94 1.80
CA LYS A 172 4.13 -19.93 2.65
C LYS A 172 4.10 -19.53 4.13
N ALA A 173 4.15 -18.23 4.44
CA ALA A 173 4.00 -17.73 5.80
C ALA A 173 2.58 -17.92 6.36
N GLY A 174 1.58 -18.14 5.50
CA GLY A 174 0.18 -18.31 5.88
C GLY A 174 -0.70 -17.07 5.68
N MET A 175 -0.25 -16.10 4.86
CA MET A 175 -1.08 -14.98 4.43
C MET A 175 -2.08 -15.42 3.36
N ASN A 176 -3.26 -14.79 3.35
CA ASN A 176 -4.39 -15.18 2.51
C ASN A 176 -4.44 -14.41 1.19
N GLU A 177 -4.18 -13.11 1.25
CA GLU A 177 -4.27 -12.17 0.12
C GLU A 177 -3.09 -11.21 0.17
N TYR A 178 -2.89 -10.44 -0.90
CA TYR A 178 -1.86 -9.39 -0.95
C TYR A 178 -2.36 -8.16 -1.70
N ILE A 179 -1.89 -6.99 -1.27
CA ILE A 179 -2.18 -5.69 -1.88
C ILE A 179 -0.85 -4.94 -2.06
N ALA A 180 -0.67 -4.37 -3.25
CA ALA A 180 0.51 -3.59 -3.58
C ALA A 180 0.47 -2.19 -2.95
N LYS A 181 1.63 -1.68 -2.53
CA LYS A 181 1.83 -0.24 -2.29
C LYS A 181 2.14 0.47 -3.63
N PRO A 182 1.61 1.69 -3.89
CA PRO A 182 0.77 2.49 -3.01
C PRO A 182 -0.63 1.86 -2.85
N LEU A 183 -1.21 2.00 -1.65
CA LEU A 183 -2.51 1.39 -1.34
C LEU A 183 -3.62 1.99 -2.20
N ASP A 184 -4.26 1.13 -2.97
CA ASP A 184 -5.56 1.39 -3.59
C ASP A 184 -6.64 1.05 -2.55
N PHE A 185 -7.20 2.07 -1.93
CA PHE A 185 -8.12 1.90 -0.81
C PHE A 185 -9.46 1.31 -1.23
N ASP A 186 -9.95 1.60 -2.43
CA ASP A 186 -11.19 1.01 -2.95
C ASP A 186 -11.02 -0.52 -3.09
N LYS A 187 -9.89 -0.93 -3.67
CA LYS A 187 -9.53 -2.34 -3.77
C LYS A 187 -9.32 -2.99 -2.40
N LEU A 188 -8.73 -2.27 -1.44
CA LEU A 188 -8.53 -2.75 -0.07
C LEU A 188 -9.87 -3.00 0.62
N ILE A 189 -10.79 -2.04 0.61
CA ILE A 189 -12.12 -2.14 1.22
C ILE A 189 -12.90 -3.29 0.56
N HIS A 190 -12.87 -3.40 -0.77
CA HIS A 190 -13.50 -4.51 -1.47
C HIS A 190 -12.94 -5.88 -1.07
N THR A 191 -11.61 -6.00 -0.96
CA THR A 191 -10.94 -7.23 -0.51
C THR A 191 -11.32 -7.61 0.92
N LEU A 192 -11.37 -6.63 1.82
CA LEU A 192 -11.79 -6.83 3.20
C LEU A 192 -13.23 -7.32 3.29
N ALA A 193 -14.15 -6.64 2.63
CA ALA A 193 -15.58 -6.98 2.67
C ALA A 193 -15.87 -8.35 2.07
N LYS A 194 -15.23 -8.71 0.97
CA LYS A 194 -15.33 -10.06 0.38
C LYS A 194 -14.92 -11.17 1.36
N ASN A 195 -13.87 -10.92 2.15
CA ASN A 195 -13.43 -11.89 3.16
C ASN A 195 -14.35 -11.91 4.40
N PHE A 196 -15.02 -10.78 4.71
CA PHE A 196 -15.94 -10.66 5.83
C PHE A 196 -17.28 -11.34 5.56
N SER A 197 -17.83 -11.18 4.35
CA SER A 197 -19.08 -11.84 3.93
C SER A 197 -18.98 -13.36 4.02
N LYS A 198 -17.86 -13.93 3.57
CA LYS A 198 -17.61 -15.38 3.68
C LYS A 198 -17.58 -15.91 5.12
N LYS A 199 -17.27 -15.07 6.11
CA LYS A 199 -17.22 -15.47 7.53
C LYS A 199 -18.60 -15.50 8.19
N LYS A 200 -19.58 -14.78 7.64
CA LYS A 200 -20.96 -14.72 8.17
C LYS A 200 -21.84 -15.89 7.71
N GLU A 201 -21.41 -16.65 6.70
CA GLU A 201 -22.16 -17.79 6.16
C GLU A 201 -21.87 -19.14 6.89
N PHE A 202 -20.99 -19.13 7.88
CA PHE A 202 -20.63 -20.28 8.74
C PHE A 202 -20.91 -19.96 10.22
#